data_a967defe4fa0d1fd764563c2dd51888e
#
_entry.id   a967defe4fa0d1fd764563c2dd51888e
#
_cell.length_a   1.000
_cell.length_b   1.000
_cell.length_c   1.000
_cell.angle_alpha   90.00
_cell.angle_beta   90.00
_cell.angle_gamma   90.00
#
_symmetry.space_group_name_H-M   'P 1'
#
loop_
_entity.id
_entity.type
_entity.pdbx_description
1 polymer ?
#
loop_
_entity_poly.entity_id
_entity_poly.type
_entity_poly.pdbx_seq_one_letter_code
_entity_poly.pdbx_strand_id
1 'polypeptide(L)'
;QQVHEYLGMMILFLFLGHNFLNRKWYRHLFKGKYKFYRLVQTILNISILMMMIGLGYSGMVMAQYIPFSISGSISLARRIHLACSYWGFVLMSIHLGMHLKQIVNMYKKYICLENNVLKLVMVIISFYGIYCFIQNNIVSYMFLINEFVFFDFEKNILIVLLEYLSMMGLWVNIGYLITRITLKVRD
;
A
#
# COMPACT_ATOMS: atom_id res chain seq x y z
N GLN A 1 -6.80 -19.32 7.33
CA GLN A 1 -6.50 -18.40 8.45
C GLN A 1 -5.04 -18.50 8.88
N GLN A 2 -4.50 -19.66 9.18
CA GLN A 2 -3.12 -19.88 9.64
C GLN A 2 -2.07 -19.24 8.72
N VAL A 3 -2.14 -19.49 7.40
CA VAL A 3 -1.21 -18.91 6.42
C VAL A 3 -1.25 -17.37 6.43
N HIS A 4 -2.45 -16.79 6.56
CA HIS A 4 -2.63 -15.34 6.64
C HIS A 4 -1.94 -14.75 7.88
N GLU A 5 -2.06 -15.39 9.03
CA GLU A 5 -1.40 -14.93 10.26
C GLU A 5 0.13 -14.97 10.15
N TYR A 6 0.71 -16.06 9.62
CA TYR A 6 2.16 -16.13 9.40
C TYR A 6 2.67 -15.10 8.39
N LEU A 7 1.94 -14.91 7.28
CA LEU A 7 2.28 -13.87 6.31
C LEU A 7 2.16 -12.47 6.92
N GLY A 8 1.13 -12.22 7.73
CA GLY A 8 0.97 -10.97 8.46
C GLY A 8 2.14 -10.68 9.41
N MET A 9 2.60 -11.69 10.15
CA MET A 9 3.79 -11.56 11.01
C MET A 9 5.05 -11.29 10.19
N MET A 10 5.24 -11.98 9.08
CA MET A 10 6.37 -11.73 8.19
C MET A 10 6.36 -10.27 7.69
N ILE A 11 5.22 -9.78 7.25
CA ILE A 11 5.06 -8.38 6.80
C ILE A 11 5.35 -7.41 7.96
N LEU A 12 4.89 -7.71 9.17
CA LEU A 12 5.18 -6.88 10.35
C LEU A 12 6.69 -6.80 10.62
N PHE A 13 7.41 -7.92 10.59
CA PHE A 13 8.87 -7.92 10.76
C PHE A 13 9.59 -7.17 9.64
N LEU A 14 9.17 -7.34 8.39
CA LEU A 14 9.73 -6.58 7.26
C LEU A 14 9.47 -5.08 7.42
N PHE A 15 8.29 -4.70 7.88
CA PHE A 15 7.94 -3.31 8.16
C PHE A 15 8.82 -2.72 9.28
N LEU A 16 9.01 -3.44 10.38
CA LEU A 16 9.89 -3.00 11.47
C LEU A 16 11.34 -2.87 10.98
N GLY A 17 11.84 -3.83 10.22
CA GLY A 17 13.16 -3.78 9.59
C GLY A 17 13.31 -2.58 8.64
N HIS A 18 12.31 -2.35 7.78
CA HIS A 18 12.29 -1.18 6.89
C HIS A 18 12.36 0.14 7.67
N ASN A 19 11.58 0.29 8.73
CA ASN A 19 11.60 1.48 9.57
C ASN A 19 12.93 1.66 10.31
N PHE A 20 13.52 0.57 10.80
CA PHE A 20 14.83 0.59 11.43
C PHE A 20 15.93 1.05 10.47
N LEU A 21 15.95 0.53 9.25
CA LEU A 21 16.90 0.95 8.21
C LEU A 21 16.71 2.42 7.83
N ASN A 22 15.47 2.90 7.84
CA ASN A 22 15.13 4.28 7.51
C ASN A 22 15.04 5.22 8.72
N ARG A 23 15.56 4.83 9.90
CA ARG A 23 15.49 5.65 11.14
C ARG A 23 16.03 7.07 11.02
N LYS A 24 16.90 7.33 10.06
CA LYS A 24 17.40 8.68 9.77
C LYS A 24 16.29 9.63 9.32
N TRP A 25 15.26 9.12 8.64
CA TRP A 25 14.10 9.90 8.20
C TRP A 25 13.38 10.54 9.39
N TYR A 26 13.16 9.81 10.48
CA TYR A 26 12.54 10.33 11.70
C TYR A 26 13.32 11.49 12.33
N ARG A 27 14.66 11.39 12.32
CA ARG A 27 15.55 12.47 12.86
C ARG A 27 15.49 13.74 12.02
N HIS A 28 15.17 13.63 10.74
CA HIS A 28 15.08 14.76 9.81
C HIS A 28 13.64 15.28 9.65
N LEU A 29 12.65 14.64 10.29
CA LEU A 29 11.24 14.99 10.15
C LEU A 29 10.99 16.47 10.50
N PHE A 30 11.63 16.99 11.56
CA PHE A 30 11.45 18.36 12.03
C PHE A 30 12.55 19.32 11.57
N LYS A 31 13.46 18.89 10.68
CA LYS A 31 14.61 19.69 10.24
C LYS A 31 14.48 20.11 8.78
N GLY A 32 14.88 21.37 8.49
CA GLY A 32 14.98 21.89 7.11
C GLY A 32 13.66 22.42 6.55
N LYS A 33 13.72 22.96 5.33
CA LYS A 33 12.55 23.55 4.65
C LYS A 33 11.68 22.45 4.02
N TYR A 34 10.37 22.52 4.27
CA TYR A 34 9.40 21.64 3.66
C TYR A 34 9.01 22.16 2.28
N LYS A 35 9.59 21.58 1.23
CA LYS A 35 9.11 21.74 -0.14
C LYS A 35 7.88 20.86 -0.35
N PHE A 36 7.02 21.20 -1.30
CA PHE A 36 5.74 20.53 -1.54
C PHE A 36 5.87 19.00 -1.70
N TYR A 37 6.84 18.54 -2.49
CA TYR A 37 7.13 17.09 -2.63
C TYR A 37 7.41 16.42 -1.27
N ARG A 38 8.26 17.05 -0.44
CA ARG A 38 8.60 16.51 0.89
C ARG A 38 7.39 16.48 1.83
N LEU A 39 6.51 17.48 1.73
CA LEU A 39 5.28 17.51 2.52
C LEU A 39 4.38 16.33 2.16
N VAL A 40 4.10 16.13 0.86
CA VAL A 40 3.28 15.00 0.38
C VAL A 40 3.87 13.67 0.81
N GLN A 41 5.19 13.47 0.63
CA GLN A 41 5.87 12.25 1.04
C GLN A 41 5.79 12.03 2.55
N THR A 42 5.92 13.08 3.35
CA THR A 42 5.83 12.98 4.82
C THR A 42 4.43 12.59 5.27
N ILE A 43 3.39 13.22 4.72
CA ILE A 43 1.99 12.88 5.03
C ILE A 43 1.72 11.42 4.66
N LEU A 44 2.14 10.99 3.47
CA LEU A 44 1.96 9.61 3.02
C LEU A 44 2.65 8.61 3.95
N ASN A 45 3.90 8.86 4.32
CA ASN A 45 4.67 7.98 5.19
C ASN A 45 4.06 7.87 6.60
N ILE A 46 3.58 8.98 7.16
CA ILE A 46 2.89 8.98 8.47
C ILE A 46 1.57 8.21 8.36
N SER A 47 0.81 8.40 7.28
CA SER A 47 -0.44 7.67 7.06
C SER A 47 -0.20 6.16 6.96
N ILE A 48 0.83 5.72 6.21
CA ILE A 48 1.21 4.31 6.13
C ILE A 48 1.62 3.78 7.50
N LEU A 49 2.42 4.53 8.27
CA LEU A 49 2.83 4.15 9.62
C LEU A 49 1.60 3.89 10.51
N MET A 50 0.61 4.79 10.47
CA MET A 50 -0.64 4.63 11.24
C MET A 50 -1.43 3.40 10.80
N MET A 51 -1.57 3.16 9.49
CA MET A 51 -2.27 1.96 8.98
C MET A 51 -1.55 0.68 9.41
N MET A 52 -0.22 0.64 9.35
CA MET A 52 0.56 -0.54 9.75
C MET A 52 0.51 -0.80 11.25
N ILE A 53 0.48 0.24 12.10
CA ILE A 53 0.25 0.09 13.54
C ILE A 53 -1.16 -0.47 13.80
N GLY A 54 -2.18 0.03 13.11
CA GLY A 54 -3.53 -0.47 13.20
C GLY A 54 -3.66 -1.94 12.79
N LEU A 55 -2.99 -2.33 11.67
CA LEU A 55 -2.93 -3.72 11.22
C LEU A 55 -2.21 -4.62 12.22
N GLY A 56 -1.07 -4.19 12.77
CA GLY A 56 -0.31 -4.94 13.76
C GLY A 56 -1.12 -5.16 15.03
N TYR A 57 -1.72 -4.10 15.58
CA TYR A 57 -2.58 -4.19 16.76
C TYR A 57 -3.77 -5.13 16.53
N SER A 58 -4.54 -4.88 15.47
CA SER A 58 -5.75 -5.66 15.18
C SER A 58 -5.42 -7.12 14.85
N GLY A 59 -4.32 -7.37 14.14
CA GLY A 59 -3.82 -8.71 13.87
C GLY A 59 -3.46 -9.47 15.14
N MET A 60 -2.78 -8.84 16.09
CA MET A 60 -2.43 -9.46 17.38
C MET A 60 -3.67 -9.74 18.27
N VAL A 61 -4.70 -8.89 18.22
CA VAL A 61 -5.97 -9.13 18.95
C VAL A 61 -6.72 -10.33 18.37
N MET A 62 -6.67 -10.54 17.06
CA MET A 62 -7.39 -11.61 16.36
C MET A 62 -6.55 -12.89 16.18
N ALA A 63 -5.29 -12.89 16.57
CA ALA A 63 -4.37 -14.00 16.36
C ALA A 63 -4.78 -15.24 17.13
N GLN A 64 -4.77 -16.40 16.48
CA GLN A 64 -5.11 -17.71 17.06
C GLN A 64 -3.93 -18.70 17.01
N TYR A 65 -3.05 -18.55 16.03
CA TYR A 65 -1.94 -19.47 15.78
C TYR A 65 -0.57 -18.89 16.17
N ILE A 66 -0.53 -17.61 16.55
CA ILE A 66 0.69 -16.92 16.95
C ILE A 66 0.71 -16.75 18.47
N PRO A 67 1.87 -16.97 19.13
CA PRO A 67 1.98 -16.89 20.59
C PRO A 67 1.87 -15.46 21.17
N PHE A 68 1.76 -14.45 20.32
CA PHE A 68 1.68 -13.03 20.67
C PHE A 68 0.25 -12.51 20.50
N SER A 69 -0.67 -12.93 21.37
CA SER A 69 -2.04 -12.38 21.38
C SER A 69 -2.16 -11.28 22.43
N ILE A 70 -2.93 -10.25 22.10
CA ILE A 70 -3.26 -9.14 23.00
C ILE A 70 -4.76 -9.20 23.28
N SER A 71 -5.16 -9.04 24.54
CA SER A 71 -6.59 -8.95 24.91
C SER A 71 -7.20 -7.65 24.36
N GLY A 72 -8.36 -7.78 23.72
CA GLY A 72 -9.09 -6.65 23.15
C GLY A 72 -10.43 -7.03 22.55
N SER A 73 -11.19 -6.05 22.10
CA SER A 73 -12.48 -6.29 21.44
C SER A 73 -12.25 -6.83 20.03
N ILE A 74 -12.66 -8.07 19.78
CA ILE A 74 -12.55 -8.72 18.46
C ILE A 74 -13.36 -7.97 17.39
N SER A 75 -14.54 -7.44 17.74
CA SER A 75 -15.35 -6.65 16.81
C SER A 75 -14.63 -5.39 16.37
N LEU A 76 -14.06 -4.63 17.31
CA LEU A 76 -13.30 -3.43 17.00
C LEU A 76 -12.02 -3.77 16.20
N ALA A 77 -11.30 -4.81 16.60
CA ALA A 77 -10.09 -5.26 15.89
C ALA A 77 -10.40 -5.63 14.43
N ARG A 78 -11.51 -6.34 14.17
CA ARG A 78 -11.95 -6.70 12.81
C ARG A 78 -12.19 -5.47 11.95
N ARG A 79 -12.88 -4.45 12.46
CA ARG A 79 -13.14 -3.19 11.74
C ARG A 79 -11.84 -2.43 11.45
N ILE A 80 -10.95 -2.31 12.44
CA ILE A 80 -9.64 -1.67 12.27
C ILE A 80 -8.82 -2.44 11.22
N HIS A 81 -8.77 -3.76 11.30
CA HIS A 81 -8.02 -4.60 10.38
C HIS A 81 -8.51 -4.42 8.93
N LEU A 82 -9.82 -4.44 8.74
CA LEU A 82 -10.45 -4.26 7.43
C LEU A 82 -10.11 -2.89 6.84
N ALA A 83 -10.37 -1.81 7.56
CA ALA A 83 -10.08 -0.46 7.08
C ALA A 83 -8.57 -0.27 6.81
N CYS A 84 -7.72 -0.65 7.77
CA CYS A 84 -6.27 -0.47 7.64
C CYS A 84 -5.65 -1.32 6.52
N SER A 85 -6.21 -2.50 6.21
CA SER A 85 -5.70 -3.32 5.11
C SER A 85 -5.96 -2.68 3.74
N TYR A 86 -7.16 -2.18 3.49
CA TYR A 86 -7.49 -1.55 2.21
C TYR A 86 -6.86 -0.15 2.05
N TRP A 87 -6.89 0.68 3.09
CA TRP A 87 -6.15 1.95 3.08
C TRP A 87 -4.65 1.73 2.97
N GLY A 88 -4.10 0.78 3.71
CA GLY A 88 -2.69 0.39 3.65
C GLY A 88 -2.28 -0.05 2.24
N PHE A 89 -3.10 -0.89 1.59
CA PHE A 89 -2.87 -1.33 0.21
C PHE A 89 -2.76 -0.14 -0.77
N VAL A 90 -3.70 0.81 -0.71
CA VAL A 90 -3.69 2.00 -1.57
C VAL A 90 -2.48 2.88 -1.28
N LEU A 91 -2.25 3.22 0.00
CA LEU A 91 -1.18 4.13 0.39
C LEU A 91 0.22 3.55 0.11
N MET A 92 0.43 2.25 0.36
CA MET A 92 1.70 1.56 0.05
C MET A 92 1.94 1.50 -1.46
N SER A 93 0.89 1.30 -2.26
CA SER A 93 1.00 1.33 -3.73
C SER A 93 1.39 2.73 -4.23
N ILE A 94 0.80 3.78 -3.69
CA ILE A 94 1.19 5.17 -3.99
C ILE A 94 2.64 5.43 -3.57
N HIS A 95 3.04 4.97 -2.38
CA HIS A 95 4.41 5.12 -1.88
C HIS A 95 5.43 4.45 -2.80
N LEU A 96 5.14 3.22 -3.24
CA LEU A 96 5.96 2.51 -4.22
C LEU A 96 6.08 3.31 -5.52
N GLY A 97 4.97 3.88 -6.01
CA GLY A 97 4.92 4.73 -7.18
C GLY A 97 5.77 5.99 -7.06
N MET A 98 5.77 6.64 -5.89
CA MET A 98 6.63 7.79 -5.63
C MET A 98 8.13 7.46 -5.68
N HIS A 99 8.51 6.23 -5.37
CA HIS A 99 9.88 5.75 -5.46
C HIS A 99 10.22 5.07 -6.80
N LEU A 100 9.25 4.89 -7.70
CA LEU A 100 9.41 4.15 -8.94
C LEU A 100 10.57 4.67 -9.80
N LYS A 101 10.72 6.00 -9.93
CA LYS A 101 11.84 6.59 -10.68
C LYS A 101 13.21 6.24 -10.08
N GLN A 102 13.31 6.16 -8.76
CA GLN A 102 14.56 5.77 -8.07
C GLN A 102 14.87 4.29 -8.33
N ILE A 103 13.86 3.43 -8.21
CA ILE A 103 13.99 1.98 -8.46
C ILE A 103 14.40 1.73 -9.92
N VAL A 104 13.70 2.34 -10.88
CA VAL A 104 14.02 2.16 -12.29
C VAL A 104 15.39 2.71 -12.65
N ASN A 105 15.83 3.81 -12.03
CA ASN A 105 17.17 4.34 -12.22
C ASN A 105 18.29 3.35 -11.78
N MET A 106 18.03 2.48 -10.82
CA MET A 106 18.96 1.41 -10.45
C MET A 106 19.06 0.34 -11.53
N TYR A 107 18.00 0.17 -12.34
CA TYR A 107 17.90 -0.81 -13.42
C TYR A 107 17.88 -0.18 -14.82
N LYS A 108 18.41 1.05 -14.96
CA LYS A 108 18.40 1.83 -16.23
C LYS A 108 18.87 1.06 -17.46
N LYS A 109 19.76 0.09 -17.28
CA LYS A 109 20.26 -0.75 -18.35
C LYS A 109 19.18 -1.60 -19.01
N TYR A 110 18.09 -1.91 -18.25
CA TYR A 110 17.06 -2.87 -18.67
C TYR A 110 15.68 -2.24 -18.85
N ILE A 111 15.40 -1.12 -18.19
CA ILE A 111 14.06 -0.52 -18.15
C ILE A 111 14.17 0.98 -18.46
N CYS A 112 13.50 1.43 -19.53
CA CYS A 112 13.37 2.84 -19.88
C CYS A 112 11.90 3.27 -19.75
N LEU A 113 11.59 4.08 -18.73
CA LEU A 113 10.23 4.59 -18.48
C LEU A 113 9.72 5.55 -19.57
N GLU A 114 10.62 6.04 -20.44
CA GLU A 114 10.24 6.93 -21.54
C GLU A 114 9.76 6.16 -22.78
N ASN A 115 9.88 4.83 -22.78
CA ASN A 115 9.38 3.99 -23.85
C ASN A 115 7.86 4.12 -23.98
N ASN A 116 7.38 4.42 -25.18
CA ASN A 116 5.95 4.59 -25.46
C ASN A 116 5.15 3.30 -25.25
N VAL A 117 5.76 2.14 -25.50
CA VAL A 117 5.11 0.84 -25.23
C VAL A 117 4.87 0.67 -23.74
N LEU A 118 5.87 1.00 -22.90
CA LEU A 118 5.71 0.90 -21.44
C LEU A 118 4.64 1.86 -20.93
N LYS A 119 4.59 3.09 -21.45
CA LYS A 119 3.53 4.06 -21.11
C LYS A 119 2.14 3.52 -21.48
N LEU A 120 2.00 2.93 -22.66
CA LEU A 120 0.74 2.33 -23.11
C LEU A 120 0.31 1.18 -22.16
N VAL A 121 1.24 0.30 -21.81
CA VAL A 121 1.00 -0.79 -20.87
C VAL A 121 0.56 -0.24 -19.49
N MET A 122 1.23 0.78 -18.98
CA MET A 122 0.86 1.44 -17.72
C MET A 122 -0.57 2.01 -17.78
N VAL A 123 -0.96 2.62 -18.90
CA VAL A 123 -2.32 3.15 -19.12
C VAL A 123 -3.35 2.01 -19.12
N ILE A 124 -3.10 0.92 -19.85
CA ILE A 124 -4.00 -0.24 -19.92
C ILE A 124 -4.19 -0.86 -18.52
N ILE A 125 -3.10 -1.08 -17.79
CA ILE A 125 -3.15 -1.60 -16.41
C ILE A 125 -3.97 -0.67 -15.51
N SER A 126 -3.83 0.66 -15.67
CA SER A 126 -4.58 1.62 -14.85
C SER A 126 -6.07 1.57 -15.14
N PHE A 127 -6.48 1.48 -16.40
CA PHE A 127 -7.91 1.35 -16.75
C PHE A 127 -8.52 0.06 -16.22
N TYR A 128 -7.81 -1.06 -16.39
CA TYR A 128 -8.26 -2.33 -15.83
C TYR A 128 -8.27 -2.30 -14.30
N GLY A 129 -7.29 -1.65 -13.68
CA GLY A 129 -7.24 -1.44 -12.24
C GLY A 129 -8.41 -0.62 -11.69
N ILE A 130 -8.86 0.43 -12.41
CA ILE A 130 -10.07 1.20 -12.06
C ILE A 130 -11.30 0.29 -12.12
N TYR A 131 -11.45 -0.47 -13.21
CA TYR A 131 -12.55 -1.41 -13.35
C TYR A 131 -12.60 -2.41 -12.18
N CYS A 132 -11.47 -3.05 -11.87
CA CYS A 132 -11.39 -4.01 -10.76
C CYS A 132 -11.65 -3.34 -9.39
N PHE A 133 -11.20 -2.11 -9.19
CA PHE A 133 -11.38 -1.35 -7.94
C PHE A 133 -12.87 -1.09 -7.66
N ILE A 134 -13.63 -0.79 -8.71
CA ILE A 134 -15.08 -0.59 -8.64
C ILE A 134 -15.80 -1.93 -8.45
N GLN A 135 -15.49 -2.93 -9.26
CA GLN A 135 -16.15 -4.25 -9.24
C GLN A 135 -15.97 -4.97 -7.90
N ASN A 136 -14.78 -4.89 -7.30
CA ASN A 136 -14.51 -5.50 -6.00
C ASN A 136 -14.98 -4.62 -4.82
N ASN A 137 -15.73 -3.55 -5.05
CA ASN A 137 -16.29 -2.66 -4.02
C ASN A 137 -15.26 -2.19 -2.96
N ILE A 138 -14.00 -1.95 -3.38
CA ILE A 138 -12.90 -1.62 -2.47
C ILE A 138 -13.21 -0.39 -1.60
N VAL A 139 -13.87 0.63 -2.18
CA VAL A 139 -14.30 1.84 -1.46
C VAL A 139 -15.21 1.50 -0.27
N SER A 140 -16.13 0.55 -0.44
CA SER A 140 -17.05 0.15 0.63
C SER A 140 -16.32 -0.46 1.84
N TYR A 141 -15.24 -1.19 1.60
CA TYR A 141 -14.39 -1.75 2.66
C TYR A 141 -13.48 -0.68 3.29
N MET A 142 -12.94 0.25 2.50
CA MET A 142 -12.12 1.35 3.00
C MET A 142 -12.87 2.23 4.01
N PHE A 143 -14.16 2.47 3.78
CA PHE A 143 -15.01 3.32 4.62
C PHE A 143 -15.93 2.53 5.56
N LEU A 144 -15.74 1.21 5.70
CA LEU A 144 -16.52 0.32 6.58
C LEU A 144 -18.03 0.38 6.30
N ILE A 145 -18.44 0.66 5.04
CA ILE A 145 -19.84 0.56 4.61
C ILE A 145 -20.23 -0.92 4.63
N ASN A 146 -19.32 -1.80 4.17
CA ASN A 146 -19.42 -3.24 4.32
C ASN A 146 -18.37 -3.71 5.34
N GLU A 147 -18.83 -4.30 6.44
CA GLU A 147 -17.95 -4.78 7.51
C GLU A 147 -17.47 -6.22 7.29
N PHE A 148 -18.02 -6.91 6.30
CA PHE A 148 -17.67 -8.28 5.93
C PHE A 148 -17.19 -8.34 4.50
N VAL A 149 -16.05 -9.00 4.28
CA VAL A 149 -15.53 -9.23 2.93
C VAL A 149 -16.21 -10.48 2.37
N PHE A 150 -16.92 -10.29 1.25
CA PHE A 150 -17.42 -11.42 0.46
C PHE A 150 -16.30 -11.93 -0.42
N PHE A 151 -15.86 -13.15 -0.14
CA PHE A 151 -14.84 -13.82 -0.94
C PHE A 151 -15.52 -14.89 -1.80
N ASP A 152 -15.40 -14.76 -3.11
CA ASP A 152 -15.87 -15.76 -4.07
C ASP A 152 -14.83 -16.87 -4.16
N PHE A 153 -15.09 -18.01 -3.55
CA PHE A 153 -14.22 -19.19 -3.55
C PHE A 153 -14.23 -19.94 -4.88
N GLU A 154 -15.19 -19.68 -5.77
CA GLU A 154 -15.24 -20.30 -7.09
C GLU A 154 -14.32 -19.58 -8.08
N LYS A 155 -13.95 -18.34 -7.79
CA LYS A 155 -13.08 -17.55 -8.65
C LYS A 155 -11.64 -18.07 -8.65
N ASN A 156 -11.08 -18.23 -9.85
CA ASN A 156 -9.68 -18.68 -9.98
C ASN A 156 -8.73 -17.71 -9.28
N ILE A 157 -7.86 -18.25 -8.43
CA ILE A 157 -6.87 -17.48 -7.65
C ILE A 157 -5.96 -16.61 -8.50
N LEU A 158 -5.64 -17.06 -9.74
CA LEU A 158 -4.80 -16.28 -10.67
C LEU A 158 -5.53 -15.03 -11.16
N ILE A 159 -6.85 -15.11 -11.37
CA ILE A 159 -7.67 -13.96 -11.77
C ILE A 159 -7.71 -12.95 -10.61
N VAL A 160 -7.96 -13.42 -9.39
CA VAL A 160 -7.93 -12.56 -8.19
C VAL A 160 -6.59 -11.86 -8.05
N LEU A 161 -5.48 -12.59 -8.21
CA LEU A 161 -4.13 -12.03 -8.16
C LEU A 161 -3.93 -10.94 -9.23
N LEU A 162 -4.34 -11.19 -10.48
CA LEU A 162 -4.23 -10.22 -11.57
C LEU A 162 -5.07 -8.96 -11.31
N GLU A 163 -6.25 -9.10 -10.73
CA GLU A 163 -7.09 -7.96 -10.36
C GLU A 163 -6.39 -7.09 -9.30
N TYR A 164 -5.89 -7.69 -8.22
CA TYR A 164 -5.17 -6.95 -7.17
C TYR A 164 -3.86 -6.33 -7.68
N LEU A 165 -3.10 -7.03 -8.54
CA LEU A 165 -1.90 -6.47 -9.18
C LEU A 165 -2.25 -5.29 -10.09
N SER A 166 -3.36 -5.34 -10.80
CA SER A 166 -3.81 -4.23 -11.65
C SER A 166 -4.26 -3.02 -10.83
N MET A 167 -4.99 -3.24 -9.74
CA MET A 167 -5.34 -2.18 -8.78
C MET A 167 -4.08 -1.57 -8.14
N MET A 168 -3.10 -2.39 -7.77
CA MET A 168 -1.80 -1.90 -7.28
C MET A 168 -1.09 -1.06 -8.36
N GLY A 169 -1.07 -1.53 -9.60
CA GLY A 169 -0.49 -0.82 -10.75
C GLY A 169 -1.13 0.55 -10.98
N LEU A 170 -2.46 0.67 -10.85
CA LEU A 170 -3.18 1.95 -10.88
C LEU A 170 -2.59 2.93 -9.85
N TRP A 171 -2.53 2.54 -8.58
CA TRP A 171 -2.08 3.42 -7.50
C TRP A 171 -0.58 3.72 -7.56
N VAL A 172 0.23 2.77 -8.06
CA VAL A 172 1.66 3.00 -8.38
C VAL A 172 1.80 4.07 -9.46
N ASN A 173 0.98 4.03 -10.52
CA ASN A 173 1.00 5.04 -11.58
C ASN A 173 0.59 6.42 -11.05
N ILE A 174 -0.42 6.49 -10.18
CA ILE A 174 -0.81 7.73 -9.51
C ILE A 174 0.35 8.30 -8.69
N GLY A 175 1.02 7.47 -7.87
CA GLY A 175 2.19 7.87 -7.09
C GLY A 175 3.35 8.38 -7.96
N TYR A 176 3.62 7.74 -9.09
CA TYR A 176 4.60 8.20 -10.08
C TYR A 176 4.23 9.57 -10.66
N LEU A 177 2.96 9.78 -11.02
CA LEU A 177 2.46 11.06 -11.55
C LEU A 177 2.56 12.17 -10.50
N ILE A 178 2.19 11.90 -9.24
CA ILE A 178 2.36 12.84 -8.11
C ILE A 178 3.81 13.29 -8.02
N THR A 179 4.76 12.36 -8.07
CA THR A 179 6.19 12.69 -8.03
C THR A 179 6.61 13.57 -9.22
N ARG A 180 6.14 13.22 -10.42
CA ARG A 180 6.48 13.97 -11.64
C ARG A 180 5.96 15.40 -11.60
N ILE A 181 4.71 15.59 -11.15
CA ILE A 181 4.08 16.91 -11.03
C ILE A 181 4.76 17.74 -9.94
N THR A 182 4.96 17.17 -8.76
CA THR A 182 5.53 17.89 -7.61
C THR A 182 7.00 18.28 -7.81
N LEU A 183 7.75 17.53 -8.61
CA LEU A 183 9.12 17.89 -8.97
C LEU A 183 9.16 18.94 -10.08
N LYS A 184 8.19 18.95 -11.02
CA LYS A 184 8.11 19.96 -12.10
C LYS A 184 7.71 21.36 -11.58
N VAL A 185 6.94 21.44 -10.52
CA VAL A 185 6.58 22.72 -9.84
C VAL A 185 7.79 23.33 -9.13
N ARG A 186 8.93 22.64 -9.12
CA ARG A 186 10.17 23.09 -8.48
C ARG A 186 11.04 23.99 -9.38
N ASP A 187 10.89 23.89 -10.69
CA ASP A 187 11.60 24.68 -11.71
C ASP A 187 10.77 25.91 -12.09
#